data_cc6d00faabe98fd61e9b9f77dc2d6846
#
_entry.id   cc6d00faabe98fd61e9b9f77dc2d6846
#
_cell.length_a   1.000
_cell.length_b   1.000
_cell.length_c   1.000
_cell.angle_alpha   90.00
_cell.angle_beta   90.00
_cell.angle_gamma   90.00
#
_symmetry.space_group_name_H-M   'P 1'
#
loop_
_entity.id
_entity.type
_entity.pdbx_description
1 polymer ?
#
loop_
_entity_poly.entity_id
_entity_poly.type
_entity_poly.pdbx_seq_one_letter_code
_entity_poly.pdbx_strand_id
1 'polypeptide(L)'
;MKKSARSVATAVGLGCLAALPTVAQDLASFEARLTEHRLDNGLTFLIYERPGAPVVSFYTYVDAGSAQEVAGITGLAHMFEHMAFKGTGKIGTSDYEAEEKAMAQVDAAYHAYDRERRKSGGADPEKLAQLERSWKEAREVAASYVVKNEFSEIIDRAGGVGLNASTGADATHYYYSLPANKIELWAYLESERFLDPVMREFYTERDVVMEERRLRVDSQPIGRLVEQMLSAAFIAHPYGYPGIGYMSDLESFSREDAVEFYDTHYSPNNMVIAIAGAVKAEAIIPLLERYFGRLPAGPPSPPLRTVEPEQIAERIVRLPDPSQPLYAEGYLRPAITHP
;
A
#
# COMPACT_ATOMS: atom_id res chain seq x y z
N MET A 1 38.88 -45.30 66.39
CA MET A 1 37.58 -44.98 65.77
C MET A 1 37.81 -44.52 64.34
N LYS A 2 37.58 -45.37 63.33
CA LYS A 2 37.79 -45.09 61.94
C LYS A 2 36.46 -44.60 61.33
N LYS A 3 36.38 -43.37 60.81
CA LYS A 3 35.25 -42.88 60.01
C LYS A 3 35.55 -43.14 58.58
N SER A 4 34.74 -43.97 57.94
CA SER A 4 34.79 -44.25 56.50
C SER A 4 34.08 -43.08 55.73
N ALA A 5 34.80 -42.49 54.78
CA ALA A 5 34.23 -41.56 53.82
C ALA A 5 33.64 -42.38 52.65
N ARG A 6 32.34 -42.22 52.44
CA ARG A 6 31.66 -42.72 51.23
C ARG A 6 31.74 -41.63 50.13
N SER A 7 32.45 -41.95 49.05
CA SER A 7 32.45 -41.18 47.82
C SER A 7 31.16 -41.42 47.06
N VAL A 8 30.43 -40.33 46.78
CA VAL A 8 29.27 -40.35 45.87
C VAL A 8 29.83 -39.95 44.47
N ALA A 9 29.84 -40.88 43.56
CA ALA A 9 30.16 -40.57 42.15
C ALA A 9 28.89 -40.08 41.46
N THR A 10 28.88 -38.80 41.08
CA THR A 10 27.82 -38.24 40.27
C THR A 10 28.14 -38.50 38.81
N ALA A 11 27.40 -39.40 38.15
CA ALA A 11 27.44 -39.65 36.73
C ALA A 11 26.75 -38.46 35.98
N VAL A 12 27.52 -37.62 35.31
CA VAL A 12 26.99 -36.64 34.37
C VAL A 12 26.71 -37.35 33.05
N GLY A 13 25.42 -37.61 32.81
CA GLY A 13 24.98 -38.11 31.50
C GLY A 13 25.07 -36.98 30.46
N LEU A 14 26.01 -37.09 29.50
CA LEU A 14 26.02 -36.30 28.29
C LEU A 14 24.83 -36.76 27.43
N GLY A 15 23.73 -36.02 27.48
CA GLY A 15 22.65 -36.14 26.53
C GLY A 15 23.14 -35.59 25.15
N CYS A 16 23.40 -36.46 24.20
CA CYS A 16 23.52 -36.04 22.81
C CYS A 16 22.16 -35.47 22.36
N LEU A 17 22.03 -34.16 22.35
CA LEU A 17 21.00 -33.51 21.55
C LEU A 17 21.31 -33.83 20.09
N ALA A 18 20.60 -34.80 19.51
CA ALA A 18 20.55 -34.97 18.08
C ALA A 18 19.98 -33.67 17.49
N ALA A 19 20.83 -32.85 16.88
CA ALA A 19 20.36 -31.72 16.08
C ALA A 19 19.53 -32.33 14.95
N LEU A 20 18.21 -32.21 15.04
CA LEU A 20 17.35 -32.47 13.89
C LEU A 20 17.84 -31.57 12.78
N PRO A 21 18.09 -32.10 11.57
CA PRO A 21 18.46 -31.26 10.45
C PRO A 21 17.33 -30.26 10.27
N THR A 22 17.61 -28.99 10.47
CA THR A 22 16.76 -27.93 9.96
C THR A 22 16.72 -28.13 8.47
N VAL A 23 15.61 -28.65 7.95
CA VAL A 23 15.40 -28.74 6.50
C VAL A 23 15.39 -27.31 6.01
N ALA A 24 16.54 -26.82 5.55
CA ALA A 24 16.61 -25.62 4.72
C ALA A 24 15.63 -25.86 3.59
N GLN A 25 14.72 -24.92 3.34
CA GLN A 25 13.81 -25.06 2.21
C GLN A 25 14.67 -25.26 0.97
N ASP A 26 14.58 -26.47 0.40
CA ASP A 26 15.28 -26.78 -0.85
C ASP A 26 14.63 -25.94 -1.95
N LEU A 27 15.42 -25.06 -2.57
CA LEU A 27 14.96 -24.15 -3.63
C LEU A 27 14.28 -24.94 -4.75
N ALA A 28 14.84 -26.09 -5.14
CA ALA A 28 14.26 -26.95 -6.17
C ALA A 28 12.87 -27.46 -5.77
N SER A 29 12.65 -27.80 -4.49
CA SER A 29 11.33 -28.23 -4.00
C SER A 29 10.33 -27.08 -3.91
N PHE A 30 10.81 -25.86 -3.74
CA PHE A 30 9.97 -24.67 -3.82
C PHE A 30 9.57 -24.39 -5.27
N GLU A 31 10.55 -24.32 -6.18
CA GLU A 31 10.33 -24.08 -7.61
C GLU A 31 9.39 -25.11 -8.24
N ALA A 32 9.53 -26.39 -7.87
CA ALA A 32 8.66 -27.46 -8.38
C ALA A 32 7.16 -27.31 -8.01
N ARG A 33 6.82 -26.43 -7.05
CA ARG A 33 5.44 -26.15 -6.61
C ARG A 33 4.96 -24.77 -7.02
N LEU A 34 5.81 -23.99 -7.67
CA LEU A 34 5.49 -22.67 -8.16
C LEU A 34 5.07 -22.75 -9.63
N THR A 35 3.91 -22.24 -9.93
CA THR A 35 3.44 -22.05 -11.30
C THR A 35 3.33 -20.56 -11.57
N GLU A 36 4.01 -20.08 -12.59
CA GLU A 36 3.82 -18.76 -13.16
C GLU A 36 2.79 -18.84 -14.28
N HIS A 37 1.80 -17.97 -14.25
CA HIS A 37 0.78 -17.84 -15.29
C HIS A 37 0.57 -16.36 -15.63
N ARG A 38 0.73 -16.02 -16.91
CA ARG A 38 0.57 -14.65 -17.40
C ARG A 38 -0.65 -14.56 -18.30
N LEU A 39 -1.53 -13.61 -18.01
CA LEU A 39 -2.69 -13.30 -18.82
C LEU A 39 -2.32 -12.49 -20.07
N ASP A 40 -3.20 -12.48 -21.07
CA ASP A 40 -3.03 -11.70 -22.31
C ASP A 40 -2.95 -10.18 -22.06
N ASN A 41 -3.59 -9.68 -20.99
CA ASN A 41 -3.50 -8.28 -20.57
C ASN A 41 -2.20 -7.93 -19.83
N GLY A 42 -1.31 -8.89 -19.61
CA GLY A 42 -0.01 -8.71 -19.00
C GLY A 42 0.07 -8.98 -17.50
N LEU A 43 -1.06 -9.17 -16.81
CA LEU A 43 -1.06 -9.52 -15.39
C LEU A 43 -0.39 -10.89 -15.16
N THR A 44 0.52 -10.95 -14.19
CA THR A 44 1.25 -12.17 -13.85
C THR A 44 0.79 -12.75 -12.52
N PHE A 45 0.50 -14.05 -12.49
CA PHE A 45 0.19 -14.80 -11.28
C PHE A 45 1.34 -15.72 -10.90
N LEU A 46 1.69 -15.73 -9.62
CA LEU A 46 2.62 -16.69 -9.00
C LEU A 46 1.82 -17.60 -8.07
N ILE A 47 1.59 -18.84 -8.48
CA ILE A 47 0.72 -19.78 -7.75
C ILE A 47 1.60 -20.80 -7.05
N TYR A 48 1.62 -20.78 -5.72
CA TYR A 48 2.40 -21.71 -4.89
C TYR A 48 1.47 -22.70 -4.17
N GLU A 49 1.53 -23.96 -4.60
CA GLU A 49 0.71 -25.04 -4.04
C GLU A 49 1.24 -25.51 -2.68
N ARG A 50 0.44 -25.28 -1.62
CA ARG A 50 0.78 -25.70 -0.24
C ARG A 50 -0.45 -26.30 0.48
N PRO A 51 -0.72 -27.59 0.31
CA PRO A 51 -1.97 -28.22 0.77
C PRO A 51 -2.05 -28.49 2.30
N GLY A 52 -1.15 -27.95 3.12
CA GLY A 52 -1.05 -28.26 4.54
C GLY A 52 -2.18 -27.76 5.43
N ALA A 53 -2.92 -26.72 5.02
CA ALA A 53 -4.07 -26.16 5.73
C ALA A 53 -5.08 -25.66 4.69
N PRO A 54 -6.41 -25.68 4.96
CA PRO A 54 -7.44 -25.25 4.02
C PRO A 54 -7.57 -23.72 3.94
N VAL A 55 -6.44 -23.04 3.79
CA VAL A 55 -6.32 -21.57 3.73
C VAL A 55 -5.49 -21.19 2.51
N VAL A 56 -5.82 -20.05 1.91
CA VAL A 56 -5.07 -19.44 0.81
C VAL A 56 -4.77 -17.99 1.16
N SER A 57 -3.52 -17.60 1.00
CA SER A 57 -3.04 -16.24 1.15
C SER A 57 -2.85 -15.61 -0.24
N PHE A 58 -3.26 -14.38 -0.35
CA PHE A 58 -3.19 -13.58 -1.56
C PHE A 58 -2.33 -12.34 -1.30
N TYR A 59 -1.50 -12.01 -2.27
CA TYR A 59 -0.60 -10.87 -2.20
C TYR A 59 -0.52 -10.21 -3.56
N THR A 60 -1.14 -9.06 -3.70
CA THR A 60 -1.10 -8.25 -4.92
C THR A 60 0.01 -7.22 -4.79
N TYR A 61 0.97 -7.27 -5.68
CA TYR A 61 2.07 -6.33 -5.85
C TYR A 61 1.76 -5.42 -7.03
N VAL A 62 1.83 -4.12 -6.82
CA VAL A 62 1.75 -3.11 -7.86
C VAL A 62 3.08 -2.38 -7.91
N ASP A 63 3.76 -2.34 -9.06
CA ASP A 63 5.05 -1.68 -9.27
C ASP A 63 4.87 -0.15 -9.37
N ALA A 64 4.28 0.41 -8.32
CA ALA A 64 4.03 1.83 -8.15
C ALA A 64 4.03 2.19 -6.65
N GLY A 65 4.83 3.15 -6.28
CA GLY A 65 4.96 3.67 -4.92
C GLY A 65 5.29 5.16 -4.94
N SER A 66 5.81 5.68 -3.84
CA SER A 66 6.10 7.11 -3.73
C SER A 66 7.21 7.61 -4.69
N ALA A 67 8.03 6.72 -5.24
CA ALA A 67 9.05 7.10 -6.23
C ALA A 67 8.48 7.50 -7.60
N GLN A 68 7.25 7.08 -7.91
CA GLN A 68 6.54 7.47 -9.12
C GLN A 68 5.82 8.82 -9.00
N GLU A 69 5.81 9.41 -7.80
CA GLU A 69 5.21 10.72 -7.55
C GLU A 69 6.13 11.86 -8.00
N VAL A 70 5.53 13.01 -8.21
CA VAL A 70 6.24 14.27 -8.49
C VAL A 70 5.88 15.33 -7.45
N ALA A 71 6.69 16.38 -7.35
CA ALA A 71 6.39 17.52 -6.48
C ALA A 71 5.00 18.09 -6.82
N GLY A 72 4.20 18.32 -5.79
CA GLY A 72 2.80 18.76 -5.89
C GLY A 72 1.77 17.67 -5.64
N ILE A 73 2.17 16.38 -5.76
CA ILE A 73 1.29 15.22 -5.53
C ILE A 73 1.97 14.15 -4.65
N THR A 74 2.96 14.53 -3.83
CA THR A 74 3.61 13.58 -2.92
C THR A 74 2.62 13.05 -1.87
N GLY A 75 2.66 11.74 -1.62
CA GLY A 75 1.71 11.03 -0.75
C GLY A 75 0.52 10.43 -1.49
N LEU A 76 0.44 10.58 -2.82
CA LEU A 76 -0.70 10.11 -3.60
C LEU A 76 -0.74 8.58 -3.72
N ALA A 77 0.42 7.92 -3.80
CA ALA A 77 0.50 6.46 -3.77
C ALA A 77 -0.04 5.89 -2.45
N HIS A 78 0.31 6.50 -1.33
CA HIS A 78 -0.22 6.14 -0.02
C HIS A 78 -1.71 6.47 0.11
N MET A 79 -2.16 7.59 -0.43
CA MET A 79 -3.58 7.93 -0.51
C MET A 79 -4.36 6.87 -1.29
N PHE A 80 -3.79 6.37 -2.41
CA PHE A 80 -4.43 5.32 -3.19
C PHE A 80 -4.51 3.99 -2.43
N GLU A 81 -3.52 3.68 -1.59
CA GLU A 81 -3.60 2.53 -0.67
C GLU A 81 -4.89 2.56 0.15
N HIS A 82 -5.24 3.72 0.75
CA HIS A 82 -6.48 3.91 1.50
C HIS A 82 -7.73 3.77 0.60
N MET A 83 -7.67 4.32 -0.61
CA MET A 83 -8.79 4.29 -1.55
C MET A 83 -9.14 2.88 -2.04
N ALA A 84 -8.17 1.97 -2.09
CA ALA A 84 -8.36 0.60 -2.57
C ALA A 84 -9.34 -0.25 -1.72
N PHE A 85 -9.69 0.20 -0.52
CA PHE A 85 -10.68 -0.45 0.37
C PHE A 85 -12.06 0.20 0.33
N LYS A 86 -12.24 1.26 -0.45
CA LYS A 86 -13.51 2.01 -0.53
C LYS A 86 -14.57 1.32 -1.39
N GLY A 87 -14.22 0.22 -2.05
CA GLY A 87 -15.13 -0.58 -2.89
C GLY A 87 -15.19 -0.11 -4.34
N THR A 88 -16.30 -0.39 -4.98
CA THR A 88 -16.52 -0.25 -6.43
C THR A 88 -17.88 0.38 -6.70
N GLY A 89 -18.29 0.50 -7.96
CA GLY A 89 -19.66 0.89 -8.30
C GLY A 89 -20.75 -0.11 -7.86
N LYS A 90 -20.34 -1.30 -7.34
CA LYS A 90 -21.25 -2.35 -6.84
C LYS A 90 -21.13 -2.63 -5.35
N ILE A 91 -20.04 -2.25 -4.73
CA ILE A 91 -19.68 -2.51 -3.33
C ILE A 91 -19.35 -1.18 -2.66
N GLY A 92 -19.90 -0.91 -1.50
CA GLY A 92 -19.65 0.31 -0.74
C GLY A 92 -20.60 1.45 -1.08
N THR A 93 -21.69 1.19 -1.80
CA THR A 93 -22.70 2.16 -2.19
C THR A 93 -24.11 1.63 -2.05
N SER A 94 -25.06 2.50 -1.71
CA SER A 94 -26.50 2.20 -1.73
C SER A 94 -27.15 2.53 -3.07
N ASP A 95 -26.57 3.49 -3.83
CA ASP A 95 -27.03 3.94 -5.15
C ASP A 95 -25.85 4.60 -5.87
N TYR A 96 -25.14 3.84 -6.72
CA TYR A 96 -23.93 4.34 -7.37
C TYR A 96 -24.21 5.48 -8.37
N GLU A 97 -25.33 5.43 -9.11
CA GLU A 97 -25.62 6.48 -10.08
C GLU A 97 -25.86 7.84 -9.40
N ALA A 98 -26.54 7.82 -8.26
CA ALA A 98 -26.74 9.03 -7.46
C ALA A 98 -25.44 9.48 -6.77
N GLU A 99 -24.64 8.52 -6.25
CA GLU A 99 -23.34 8.79 -5.63
C GLU A 99 -22.35 9.43 -6.62
N GLU A 100 -22.26 8.90 -7.84
CA GLU A 100 -21.36 9.43 -8.89
C GLU A 100 -21.68 10.90 -9.21
N LYS A 101 -22.97 11.22 -9.35
CA LYS A 101 -23.42 12.62 -9.55
C LYS A 101 -23.06 13.51 -8.35
N ALA A 102 -23.22 12.99 -7.14
CA ALA A 102 -22.88 13.72 -5.92
C ALA A 102 -21.34 13.92 -5.80
N MET A 103 -20.52 12.92 -6.14
CA MET A 103 -19.06 13.06 -6.17
C MET A 103 -18.61 14.11 -7.19
N ALA A 104 -19.22 14.19 -8.36
CA ALA A 104 -18.93 15.24 -9.32
C ALA A 104 -19.26 16.65 -8.78
N GLN A 105 -20.29 16.78 -7.93
CA GLN A 105 -20.59 18.04 -7.25
C GLN A 105 -19.54 18.37 -6.18
N VAL A 106 -19.04 17.36 -5.46
CA VAL A 106 -17.92 17.54 -4.50
C VAL A 106 -16.70 18.10 -5.21
N ASP A 107 -16.30 17.53 -6.37
CA ASP A 107 -15.15 18.00 -7.14
C ASP A 107 -15.34 19.42 -7.63
N ALA A 108 -16.51 19.75 -8.19
CA ALA A 108 -16.81 21.10 -8.65
C ALA A 108 -16.73 22.12 -7.50
N ALA A 109 -17.25 21.77 -6.32
CA ALA A 109 -17.18 22.61 -5.13
C ALA A 109 -15.74 22.74 -4.60
N TYR A 110 -14.98 21.65 -4.57
CA TYR A 110 -13.55 21.68 -4.21
C TYR A 110 -12.75 22.59 -5.13
N HIS A 111 -12.89 22.45 -6.43
CA HIS A 111 -12.20 23.30 -7.40
C HIS A 111 -12.57 24.79 -7.26
N ALA A 112 -13.80 25.10 -6.93
CA ALA A 112 -14.20 26.49 -6.65
C ALA A 112 -13.51 27.03 -5.40
N TYR A 113 -13.47 26.23 -4.32
CA TYR A 113 -12.78 26.54 -3.07
C TYR A 113 -11.26 26.69 -3.29
N ASP A 114 -10.61 25.73 -3.94
CA ASP A 114 -9.17 25.73 -4.14
C ASP A 114 -8.70 26.87 -5.05
N ARG A 115 -9.46 27.21 -6.11
CA ARG A 115 -9.17 28.41 -6.94
C ARG A 115 -9.23 29.70 -6.13
N GLU A 116 -10.18 29.83 -5.21
CA GLU A 116 -10.26 31.02 -4.36
C GLU A 116 -9.09 31.06 -3.38
N ARG A 117 -8.77 29.92 -2.74
CA ARG A 117 -7.66 29.75 -1.79
C ARG A 117 -6.30 30.12 -2.39
N ARG A 118 -6.08 29.77 -3.67
CA ARG A 118 -4.78 29.96 -4.38
C ARG A 118 -4.64 31.28 -5.10
N LYS A 119 -5.54 32.24 -4.92
CA LYS A 119 -5.43 33.55 -5.56
C LYS A 119 -4.14 34.28 -5.18
N SER A 120 -3.36 34.69 -6.17
CA SER A 120 -2.10 35.42 -5.99
C SER A 120 -2.26 36.78 -5.29
N GLY A 121 -3.45 37.39 -5.38
CA GLY A 121 -3.80 38.64 -4.68
C GLY A 121 -4.36 38.45 -3.28
N GLY A 122 -4.40 37.22 -2.78
CA GLY A 122 -5.07 36.84 -1.54
C GLY A 122 -6.52 36.44 -1.76
N ALA A 123 -6.98 35.45 -0.98
CA ALA A 123 -8.37 35.01 -1.01
C ALA A 123 -9.27 36.05 -0.33
N ASP A 124 -10.50 36.18 -0.84
CA ASP A 124 -11.56 36.87 -0.12
C ASP A 124 -12.04 35.97 1.05
N PRO A 125 -11.90 36.40 2.33
CA PRO A 125 -12.19 35.54 3.46
C PRO A 125 -13.67 35.12 3.56
N GLU A 126 -14.60 36.00 3.21
CA GLU A 126 -16.05 35.70 3.26
C GLU A 126 -16.40 34.67 2.18
N LYS A 127 -15.93 34.92 0.96
CA LYS A 127 -16.13 34.03 -0.17
C LYS A 127 -15.45 32.66 0.04
N LEU A 128 -14.25 32.63 0.59
CA LEU A 128 -13.54 31.40 0.91
C LEU A 128 -14.34 30.56 1.94
N ALA A 129 -14.83 31.20 3.01
CA ALA A 129 -15.64 30.54 4.01
C ALA A 129 -16.99 30.04 3.44
N GLN A 130 -17.58 30.76 2.48
CA GLN A 130 -18.77 30.28 1.79
C GLN A 130 -18.49 29.07 0.92
N LEU A 131 -17.44 29.11 0.12
CA LEU A 131 -17.06 27.98 -0.76
C LEU A 131 -16.68 26.74 0.05
N GLU A 132 -15.99 26.90 1.18
CA GLU A 132 -15.67 25.80 2.10
C GLU A 132 -16.96 25.15 2.66
N ARG A 133 -17.96 25.94 3.05
CA ARG A 133 -19.25 25.40 3.49
C ARG A 133 -19.93 24.61 2.38
N SER A 134 -20.02 25.18 1.18
CA SER A 134 -20.64 24.50 0.03
C SER A 134 -19.94 23.18 -0.31
N TRP A 135 -18.60 23.13 -0.21
CA TRP A 135 -17.85 21.92 -0.40
C TRP A 135 -18.12 20.87 0.70
N LYS A 136 -18.20 21.28 1.97
CA LYS A 136 -18.57 20.39 3.09
C LYS A 136 -19.98 19.82 2.92
N GLU A 137 -20.95 20.65 2.54
CA GLU A 137 -22.33 20.22 2.27
C GLU A 137 -22.39 19.21 1.11
N ALA A 138 -21.64 19.42 0.03
CA ALA A 138 -21.55 18.47 -1.08
C ALA A 138 -20.96 17.12 -0.63
N ARG A 139 -19.91 17.12 0.21
CA ARG A 139 -19.33 15.91 0.81
C ARG A 139 -20.36 15.14 1.65
N GLU A 140 -21.17 15.82 2.45
CA GLU A 140 -22.22 15.18 3.26
C GLU A 140 -23.27 14.50 2.38
N VAL A 141 -23.68 15.14 1.27
CA VAL A 141 -24.60 14.54 0.30
C VAL A 141 -24.00 13.26 -0.32
N ALA A 142 -22.75 13.32 -0.80
CA ALA A 142 -22.09 12.14 -1.38
C ALA A 142 -21.93 11.02 -0.34
N ALA A 143 -21.55 11.36 0.90
CA ALA A 143 -21.41 10.39 1.99
C ALA A 143 -22.72 9.69 2.37
N SER A 144 -23.88 10.27 2.07
CA SER A 144 -25.18 9.65 2.37
C SER A 144 -25.45 8.37 1.56
N TYR A 145 -24.76 8.18 0.44
CA TYR A 145 -24.87 6.99 -0.40
C TYR A 145 -23.87 5.89 0.02
N VAL A 146 -22.88 6.20 0.86
CA VAL A 146 -21.80 5.27 1.20
C VAL A 146 -22.26 4.19 2.17
N VAL A 147 -22.02 2.94 1.81
CA VAL A 147 -22.11 1.79 2.72
C VAL A 147 -20.71 1.55 3.27
N LYS A 148 -20.48 2.04 4.50
CA LYS A 148 -19.15 2.05 5.13
C LYS A 148 -18.60 0.64 5.32
N ASN A 149 -17.32 0.46 5.02
CA ASN A 149 -16.52 -0.75 5.26
C ASN A 149 -17.07 -2.03 4.58
N GLU A 150 -18.02 -1.92 3.64
CA GLU A 150 -18.67 -3.10 3.05
C GLU A 150 -17.67 -4.07 2.42
N PHE A 151 -16.63 -3.56 1.73
CA PHE A 151 -15.57 -4.40 1.14
C PHE A 151 -14.86 -5.25 2.20
N SER A 152 -14.43 -4.63 3.29
CA SER A 152 -13.75 -5.33 4.39
C SER A 152 -14.69 -6.28 5.14
N GLU A 153 -15.94 -5.88 5.36
CA GLU A 153 -16.95 -6.71 6.03
C GLU A 153 -17.32 -7.97 5.23
N ILE A 154 -17.32 -7.90 3.89
CA ILE A 154 -17.52 -9.09 3.04
C ILE A 154 -16.39 -10.08 3.27
N ILE A 155 -15.14 -9.61 3.32
CA ILE A 155 -13.96 -10.44 3.58
C ILE A 155 -14.02 -11.05 4.97
N ASP A 156 -14.32 -10.27 6.00
CA ASP A 156 -14.42 -10.72 7.40
C ASP A 156 -15.50 -11.78 7.58
N ARG A 157 -16.70 -11.55 7.02
CA ARG A 157 -17.82 -12.53 7.04
C ARG A 157 -17.50 -13.82 6.28
N ALA A 158 -16.60 -13.76 5.31
CA ALA A 158 -16.12 -14.95 4.59
C ALA A 158 -15.04 -15.73 5.35
N GLY A 159 -14.61 -15.26 6.54
CA GLY A 159 -13.53 -15.83 7.34
C GLY A 159 -12.15 -15.36 6.93
N GLY A 160 -12.06 -14.17 6.32
CA GLY A 160 -10.81 -13.51 5.97
C GLY A 160 -10.03 -13.06 7.19
N VAL A 161 -8.70 -13.10 7.08
CA VAL A 161 -7.80 -12.62 8.12
C VAL A 161 -6.62 -11.89 7.52
N GLY A 162 -6.09 -10.92 8.27
CA GLY A 162 -4.88 -10.19 7.90
C GLY A 162 -5.07 -9.25 6.70
N LEU A 163 -6.31 -8.77 6.47
CA LEU A 163 -6.55 -7.74 5.45
C LEU A 163 -5.75 -6.49 5.78
N ASN A 164 -4.84 -6.13 4.90
CA ASN A 164 -3.99 -4.96 5.05
C ASN A 164 -3.39 -4.55 3.70
N ALA A 165 -2.73 -3.40 3.70
CA ALA A 165 -1.92 -2.92 2.59
C ALA A 165 -0.67 -2.20 3.12
N SER A 166 0.25 -1.88 2.24
CA SER A 166 1.42 -1.06 2.56
C SER A 166 1.98 -0.41 1.31
N THR A 167 2.40 0.83 1.42
CA THR A 167 3.03 1.59 0.35
C THR A 167 4.49 1.86 0.71
N GLY A 168 5.39 1.42 -0.16
CA GLY A 168 6.81 1.73 -0.11
C GLY A 168 7.20 2.78 -1.16
N ALA A 169 8.51 2.98 -1.33
CA ALA A 169 9.01 3.85 -2.38
C ALA A 169 8.75 3.26 -3.78
N ASP A 170 8.94 1.96 -3.96
CA ASP A 170 8.89 1.32 -5.27
C ASP A 170 7.55 0.63 -5.57
N ALA A 171 6.78 0.27 -4.54
CA ALA A 171 5.62 -0.57 -4.73
C ALA A 171 4.53 -0.37 -3.67
N THR A 172 3.29 -0.69 -4.06
CA THR A 172 2.15 -0.81 -3.18
C THR A 172 1.69 -2.27 -3.14
N HIS A 173 1.37 -2.74 -1.93
CA HIS A 173 1.02 -4.13 -1.66
C HIS A 173 -0.34 -4.23 -1.01
N TYR A 174 -1.13 -5.25 -1.42
CA TYR A 174 -2.42 -5.58 -0.83
C TYR A 174 -2.44 -7.06 -0.49
N TYR A 175 -2.80 -7.42 0.72
CA TYR A 175 -2.72 -8.82 1.13
C TYR A 175 -3.76 -9.19 2.18
N TYR A 176 -4.24 -10.42 2.09
CA TYR A 176 -5.10 -11.09 3.07
C TYR A 176 -5.17 -12.58 2.79
N SER A 177 -5.77 -13.32 3.73
CA SER A 177 -5.97 -14.77 3.57
C SER A 177 -7.45 -15.11 3.74
N LEU A 178 -7.90 -16.11 2.98
CA LEU A 178 -9.26 -16.65 3.06
C LEU A 178 -9.24 -18.18 3.18
N PRO A 179 -10.32 -18.80 3.70
CA PRO A 179 -10.55 -20.23 3.53
C PRO A 179 -10.51 -20.62 2.05
N ALA A 180 -9.91 -21.78 1.72
CA ALA A 180 -9.68 -22.22 0.33
C ALA A 180 -10.97 -22.32 -0.52
N ASN A 181 -12.13 -22.56 0.11
CA ASN A 181 -13.42 -22.56 -0.58
C ASN A 181 -13.98 -21.15 -0.92
N LYS A 182 -13.21 -20.08 -0.61
CA LYS A 182 -13.58 -18.69 -0.88
C LYS A 182 -12.71 -18.03 -1.97
N ILE A 183 -11.94 -18.81 -2.70
CA ILE A 183 -11.04 -18.29 -3.72
C ILE A 183 -11.77 -17.55 -4.85
N GLU A 184 -12.99 -18.00 -5.22
CA GLU A 184 -13.79 -17.29 -6.22
C GLU A 184 -14.30 -15.94 -5.71
N LEU A 185 -14.67 -15.84 -4.42
CA LEU A 185 -15.01 -14.57 -3.80
C LEU A 185 -13.82 -13.62 -3.82
N TRP A 186 -12.60 -14.12 -3.49
CA TRP A 186 -11.39 -13.33 -3.62
C TRP A 186 -11.18 -12.83 -5.05
N ALA A 187 -11.26 -13.72 -6.03
CA ALA A 187 -11.04 -13.36 -7.43
C ALA A 187 -12.03 -12.29 -7.92
N TYR A 188 -13.28 -12.36 -7.47
CA TYR A 188 -14.28 -11.34 -7.72
C TYR A 188 -13.92 -10.00 -7.08
N LEU A 189 -13.72 -9.96 -5.76
CA LEU A 189 -13.43 -8.74 -5.01
C LEU A 189 -12.15 -8.05 -5.50
N GLU A 190 -11.08 -8.85 -5.67
CA GLU A 190 -9.78 -8.35 -6.08
C GLU A 190 -9.80 -7.80 -7.51
N SER A 191 -10.46 -8.50 -8.45
CA SER A 191 -10.58 -8.01 -9.82
C SER A 191 -11.50 -6.81 -9.94
N GLU A 192 -12.62 -6.74 -9.19
CA GLU A 192 -13.54 -5.60 -9.24
C GLU A 192 -12.87 -4.32 -8.74
N ARG A 193 -12.08 -4.36 -7.65
CA ARG A 193 -11.43 -3.13 -7.14
C ARG A 193 -10.36 -2.56 -8.09
N PHE A 194 -9.83 -3.38 -9.01
CA PHE A 194 -8.92 -2.93 -10.07
C PHE A 194 -9.61 -2.71 -11.42
N LEU A 195 -10.84 -3.17 -11.59
CA LEU A 195 -11.63 -2.94 -12.80
C LEU A 195 -12.41 -1.62 -12.72
N ASP A 196 -12.95 -1.31 -11.57
CA ASP A 196 -13.87 -0.20 -11.34
C ASP A 196 -13.62 0.45 -9.96
N PRO A 197 -12.42 1.02 -9.74
CA PRO A 197 -12.10 1.68 -8.48
C PRO A 197 -12.90 2.97 -8.34
N VAL A 198 -13.66 3.09 -7.26
CA VAL A 198 -14.41 4.29 -6.95
C VAL A 198 -13.70 5.08 -5.86
N MET A 199 -13.26 6.29 -6.21
CA MET A 199 -12.58 7.21 -5.28
C MET A 199 -13.59 7.93 -4.37
N ARG A 200 -14.51 7.17 -3.73
CA ARG A 200 -15.49 7.73 -2.80
C ARG A 200 -14.85 8.19 -1.51
N GLU A 201 -15.44 9.21 -0.89
CA GLU A 201 -14.89 9.81 0.34
C GLU A 201 -13.43 10.31 0.21
N PHE A 202 -12.94 10.58 -1.01
CA PHE A 202 -11.55 10.95 -1.29
C PHE A 202 -11.05 12.06 -0.35
N TYR A 203 -11.75 13.16 -0.25
CA TYR A 203 -11.34 14.30 0.60
C TYR A 203 -11.45 14.00 2.11
N THR A 204 -12.27 13.02 2.49
CA THR A 204 -12.34 12.55 3.88
C THR A 204 -11.12 11.70 4.21
N GLU A 205 -10.73 10.79 3.30
CA GLU A 205 -9.50 10.01 3.47
C GLU A 205 -8.26 10.87 3.40
N ARG A 206 -8.24 11.91 2.56
CA ARG A 206 -7.18 12.89 2.55
C ARG A 206 -7.00 13.57 3.91
N ASP A 207 -8.08 13.94 4.57
CA ASP A 207 -8.05 14.49 5.93
C ASP A 207 -7.48 13.45 6.93
N VAL A 208 -7.80 12.14 6.77
CA VAL A 208 -7.24 11.04 7.57
C VAL A 208 -5.73 10.89 7.34
N VAL A 209 -5.27 10.90 6.08
CA VAL A 209 -3.83 10.82 5.76
C VAL A 209 -3.05 12.04 6.30
N MET A 210 -3.65 13.23 6.25
CA MET A 210 -3.07 14.42 6.86
C MET A 210 -2.91 14.27 8.38
N GLU A 211 -3.88 13.68 9.06
CA GLU A 211 -3.79 13.41 10.49
C GLU A 211 -2.76 12.32 10.81
N GLU A 212 -2.71 11.28 9.98
CA GLU A 212 -1.68 10.24 10.09
C GLU A 212 -0.27 10.83 9.96
N ARG A 213 -0.05 11.75 8.98
CA ARG A 213 1.22 12.46 8.86
C ARG A 213 1.55 13.24 10.13
N ARG A 214 0.57 13.97 10.71
CA ARG A 214 0.78 14.68 11.99
C ARG A 214 1.19 13.72 13.09
N LEU A 215 0.54 12.58 13.19
CA LEU A 215 0.82 11.57 14.23
C LEU A 215 2.15 10.83 14.03
N ARG A 216 2.51 10.47 12.80
CA ARG A 216 3.69 9.62 12.51
C ARG A 216 4.96 10.40 12.21
N VAL A 217 4.83 11.62 11.66
CA VAL A 217 5.98 12.43 11.24
C VAL A 217 6.07 13.70 12.08
N ASP A 218 5.08 14.58 12.00
CA ASP A 218 5.20 15.94 12.52
C ASP A 218 5.31 15.97 14.06
N SER A 219 4.62 15.06 14.77
CA SER A 219 4.68 14.95 16.24
C SER A 219 5.74 13.97 16.76
N GLN A 220 6.40 13.21 15.87
CA GLN A 220 7.40 12.20 16.26
C GLN A 220 8.83 12.66 15.94
N PRO A 221 9.71 12.73 16.94
CA PRO A 221 11.12 13.11 16.70
C PRO A 221 11.81 12.23 15.68
N ILE A 222 11.59 10.90 15.74
CA ILE A 222 12.17 9.95 14.79
C ILE A 222 11.59 10.12 13.37
N GLY A 223 10.30 10.43 13.25
CA GLY A 223 9.65 10.67 11.95
C GLY A 223 10.28 11.88 11.25
N ARG A 224 10.43 13.00 11.96
CA ARG A 224 11.10 14.20 11.44
C ARG A 224 12.57 13.93 11.08
N LEU A 225 13.29 13.18 11.92
CA LEU A 225 14.69 12.85 11.66
C LEU A 225 14.85 12.01 10.39
N VAL A 226 14.03 10.99 10.21
CA VAL A 226 14.07 10.12 9.03
C VAL A 226 13.70 10.89 7.76
N GLU A 227 12.66 11.72 7.79
CA GLU A 227 12.27 12.56 6.65
C GLU A 227 13.43 13.48 6.23
N GLN A 228 14.07 14.17 7.18
CA GLN A 228 15.20 15.04 6.89
C GLN A 228 16.44 14.27 6.44
N MET A 229 16.67 13.08 6.98
CA MET A 229 17.77 12.21 6.56
C MET A 229 17.60 11.77 5.10
N LEU A 230 16.41 11.31 4.71
CA LEU A 230 16.13 10.88 3.34
C LEU A 230 16.19 12.05 2.35
N SER A 231 15.64 13.21 2.72
CA SER A 231 15.72 14.42 1.90
C SER A 231 17.17 14.92 1.72
N ALA A 232 18.05 14.70 2.70
CA ALA A 232 19.47 15.01 2.58
C ALA A 232 20.23 13.91 1.82
N ALA A 233 19.83 12.63 1.96
CA ALA A 233 20.49 11.51 1.30
C ALA A 233 20.26 11.52 -0.23
N PHE A 234 19.05 11.88 -0.67
CA PHE A 234 18.65 11.88 -2.08
C PHE A 234 18.33 13.32 -2.53
N ILE A 235 19.19 13.91 -3.36
CA ILE A 235 19.01 15.27 -3.85
C ILE A 235 18.30 15.35 -5.20
N ALA A 236 18.26 14.25 -5.93
CA ALA A 236 17.65 14.17 -7.24
C ALA A 236 16.63 13.02 -7.34
N HIS A 237 16.94 11.87 -6.76
CA HIS A 237 16.08 10.70 -6.81
C HIS A 237 14.84 10.90 -5.93
N PRO A 238 13.63 10.49 -6.38
CA PRO A 238 12.38 10.63 -5.61
C PRO A 238 12.36 9.90 -4.25
N TYR A 239 13.32 9.05 -3.93
CA TYR A 239 13.49 8.49 -2.60
C TYR A 239 13.73 9.56 -1.50
N GLY A 240 14.04 10.78 -1.90
CA GLY A 240 14.10 11.94 -1.01
C GLY A 240 12.73 12.47 -0.58
N TYR A 241 11.64 12.06 -1.24
CA TYR A 241 10.29 12.47 -0.87
C TYR A 241 9.75 11.61 0.30
N PRO A 242 8.95 12.20 1.20
CA PRO A 242 8.28 11.43 2.24
C PRO A 242 7.20 10.55 1.62
N GLY A 243 7.21 9.24 1.89
CA GLY A 243 6.19 8.32 1.34
C GLY A 243 4.75 8.66 1.75
N ILE A 244 4.57 9.31 2.91
CA ILE A 244 3.26 9.83 3.34
C ILE A 244 2.88 11.16 2.68
N GLY A 245 3.81 11.80 1.95
CA GLY A 245 3.63 13.09 1.30
C GLY A 245 3.94 14.31 2.17
N TYR A 246 4.23 15.44 1.52
CA TYR A 246 4.31 16.74 2.21
C TYR A 246 2.91 17.25 2.53
N MET A 247 2.75 17.93 3.67
CA MET A 247 1.46 18.47 4.09
C MET A 247 0.85 19.40 3.03
N SER A 248 1.66 20.25 2.38
CA SER A 248 1.21 21.15 1.32
C SER A 248 0.62 20.43 0.10
N ASP A 249 1.17 19.26 -0.23
CA ASP A 249 0.71 18.45 -1.33
C ASP A 249 -0.59 17.72 -0.94
N LEU A 250 -0.62 17.12 0.25
CA LEU A 250 -1.82 16.50 0.83
C LEU A 250 -3.00 17.50 0.87
N GLU A 251 -2.76 18.76 1.24
CA GLU A 251 -3.79 19.80 1.25
C GLU A 251 -4.29 20.18 -0.14
N SER A 252 -3.53 19.85 -1.19
CA SER A 252 -3.72 20.44 -2.50
C SER A 252 -4.11 19.48 -3.61
N PHE A 253 -3.78 18.19 -3.54
CA PHE A 253 -4.17 17.29 -4.61
C PHE A 253 -5.68 16.98 -4.61
N SER A 254 -6.21 16.71 -5.78
CA SER A 254 -7.62 16.46 -6.05
C SER A 254 -7.91 14.97 -6.28
N ARG A 255 -9.18 14.63 -6.38
CA ARG A 255 -9.60 13.28 -6.76
C ARG A 255 -9.16 12.93 -8.19
N GLU A 256 -9.10 13.92 -9.07
CA GLU A 256 -8.61 13.75 -10.45
C GLU A 256 -7.12 13.36 -10.47
N ASP A 257 -6.29 13.94 -9.61
CA ASP A 257 -4.87 13.54 -9.50
C ASP A 257 -4.74 12.06 -9.12
N ALA A 258 -5.62 11.56 -8.23
CA ALA A 258 -5.63 10.15 -7.85
C ALA A 258 -6.09 9.24 -9.00
N VAL A 259 -7.09 9.66 -9.78
CA VAL A 259 -7.52 8.92 -10.98
C VAL A 259 -6.40 8.87 -12.01
N GLU A 260 -5.72 9.98 -12.27
CA GLU A 260 -4.60 10.05 -13.21
C GLU A 260 -3.42 9.15 -12.76
N PHE A 261 -3.11 9.14 -11.46
CA PHE A 261 -2.09 8.24 -10.90
C PHE A 261 -2.49 6.76 -11.08
N TYR A 262 -3.75 6.43 -10.82
CA TYR A 262 -4.27 5.09 -11.03
C TYR A 262 -4.17 4.67 -12.50
N ASP A 263 -4.70 5.45 -13.42
CA ASP A 263 -4.71 5.16 -14.86
C ASP A 263 -3.29 5.00 -15.43
N THR A 264 -2.33 5.71 -14.82
CA THR A 264 -0.92 5.66 -15.24
C THR A 264 -0.20 4.42 -14.73
N HIS A 265 -0.46 3.99 -13.49
CA HIS A 265 0.39 3.01 -12.80
C HIS A 265 -0.28 1.68 -12.47
N TYR A 266 -1.62 1.62 -12.41
CA TYR A 266 -2.37 0.42 -11.99
C TYR A 266 -2.86 -0.43 -13.17
N SER A 267 -2.05 -0.51 -14.23
CA SER A 267 -2.35 -1.41 -15.35
C SER A 267 -1.95 -2.85 -15.05
N PRO A 268 -2.64 -3.87 -15.61
CA PRO A 268 -2.36 -5.29 -15.34
C PRO A 268 -0.92 -5.71 -15.59
N ASN A 269 -0.25 -5.14 -16.58
CA ASN A 269 1.15 -5.44 -16.90
C ASN A 269 2.16 -4.83 -15.90
N ASN A 270 1.69 -4.02 -14.96
CA ASN A 270 2.47 -3.44 -13.86
C ASN A 270 2.14 -4.12 -12.51
N MET A 271 1.48 -5.28 -12.57
CA MET A 271 1.00 -5.99 -11.37
C MET A 271 1.43 -7.44 -11.38
N VAL A 272 1.75 -7.96 -10.19
CA VAL A 272 1.99 -9.38 -9.93
C VAL A 272 1.14 -9.82 -8.76
N ILE A 273 0.44 -10.94 -8.88
CA ILE A 273 -0.38 -11.49 -7.80
C ILE A 273 0.15 -12.84 -7.38
N ALA A 274 0.59 -12.96 -6.15
CA ALA A 274 0.98 -14.23 -5.56
C ALA A 274 -0.20 -14.88 -4.83
N ILE A 275 -0.40 -16.18 -5.07
CA ILE A 275 -1.44 -17.02 -4.46
C ILE A 275 -0.75 -18.22 -3.82
N ALA A 276 -0.79 -18.33 -2.49
CA ALA A 276 -0.11 -19.40 -1.78
C ALA A 276 -1.05 -20.13 -0.82
N GLY A 277 -1.16 -21.46 -0.92
CA GLY A 277 -1.99 -22.23 0.00
C GLY A 277 -2.59 -23.49 -0.58
N ALA A 278 -3.75 -23.88 -0.07
CA ALA A 278 -4.48 -25.08 -0.48
C ALA A 278 -5.21 -24.86 -1.83
N VAL A 279 -4.44 -24.69 -2.87
CA VAL A 279 -4.90 -24.49 -4.26
C VAL A 279 -4.21 -25.48 -5.18
N LYS A 280 -4.80 -25.68 -6.35
CA LYS A 280 -4.21 -26.35 -7.52
C LYS A 280 -4.17 -25.36 -8.68
N ALA A 281 -3.00 -25.12 -9.24
CA ALA A 281 -2.83 -24.15 -10.32
C ALA A 281 -3.78 -24.44 -11.49
N GLU A 282 -3.85 -25.68 -11.95
CA GLU A 282 -4.74 -26.10 -13.02
C GLU A 282 -6.22 -25.80 -12.76
N ALA A 283 -6.65 -25.86 -11.49
CA ALA A 283 -8.04 -25.63 -11.12
C ALA A 283 -8.40 -24.14 -11.03
N ILE A 284 -7.44 -23.28 -10.64
CA ILE A 284 -7.73 -21.85 -10.43
C ILE A 284 -7.42 -20.98 -11.65
N ILE A 285 -6.53 -21.39 -12.55
CA ILE A 285 -6.18 -20.62 -13.76
C ILE A 285 -7.44 -20.21 -14.57
N PRO A 286 -8.39 -21.08 -14.88
CA PRO A 286 -9.60 -20.66 -15.60
C PRO A 286 -10.45 -19.63 -14.85
N LEU A 287 -10.39 -19.64 -13.51
CA LEU A 287 -11.03 -18.64 -12.66
C LEU A 287 -10.32 -17.29 -12.78
N LEU A 288 -8.98 -17.30 -12.71
CA LEU A 288 -8.16 -16.10 -12.85
C LEU A 288 -8.37 -15.44 -14.21
N GLU A 289 -8.39 -16.22 -15.29
CA GLU A 289 -8.68 -15.74 -16.65
C GLU A 289 -10.08 -15.10 -16.74
N ARG A 290 -11.09 -15.72 -16.13
CA ARG A 290 -12.47 -15.21 -16.12
C ARG A 290 -12.59 -13.85 -15.42
N TYR A 291 -11.97 -13.69 -14.26
CA TYR A 291 -12.14 -12.49 -13.44
C TYR A 291 -11.15 -11.40 -13.84
N PHE A 292 -9.88 -11.69 -13.92
CA PHE A 292 -8.81 -10.71 -14.17
C PHE A 292 -8.56 -10.45 -15.66
N GLY A 293 -8.97 -11.36 -16.54
CA GLY A 293 -8.93 -11.11 -17.99
C GLY A 293 -9.84 -9.96 -18.44
N ARG A 294 -10.78 -9.51 -17.59
CA ARG A 294 -11.64 -8.34 -17.83
C ARG A 294 -10.91 -7.01 -17.66
N LEU A 295 -9.79 -7.00 -16.94
CA LEU A 295 -8.99 -5.79 -16.75
C LEU A 295 -8.43 -5.35 -18.11
N PRO A 296 -8.63 -4.10 -18.53
CA PRO A 296 -8.11 -3.62 -19.81
C PRO A 296 -6.59 -3.62 -19.79
N ALA A 297 -5.98 -4.09 -20.88
CA ALA A 297 -4.55 -3.92 -21.07
C ALA A 297 -4.22 -2.43 -21.12
N GLY A 298 -3.22 -2.01 -20.34
CA GLY A 298 -2.74 -0.63 -20.30
C GLY A 298 -1.34 -0.47 -20.91
N PRO A 299 -0.89 0.76 -21.13
CA PRO A 299 0.51 1.02 -21.43
C PRO A 299 1.38 0.61 -20.24
N PRO A 300 2.67 0.31 -20.46
CA PRO A 300 3.58 0.09 -19.34
C PRO A 300 3.72 1.37 -18.51
N SER A 301 3.82 1.23 -17.20
CA SER A 301 4.10 2.35 -16.30
C SER A 301 5.38 3.07 -16.74
N PRO A 302 5.40 4.42 -16.72
CA PRO A 302 6.59 5.17 -17.09
C PRO A 302 7.77 4.82 -16.17
N PRO A 303 8.94 4.47 -16.74
CA PRO A 303 10.09 4.12 -15.92
C PRO A 303 10.64 5.33 -15.18
N LEU A 304 11.07 5.14 -13.94
CA LEU A 304 11.84 6.15 -13.22
C LEU A 304 13.19 6.36 -13.92
N ARG A 305 13.44 7.59 -14.37
CA ARG A 305 14.64 7.91 -15.15
C ARG A 305 15.71 8.65 -14.37
N THR A 306 15.33 9.28 -13.25
CA THR A 306 16.24 10.06 -12.43
C THR A 306 17.21 9.14 -11.70
N VAL A 307 18.50 9.40 -11.87
CA VAL A 307 19.57 8.71 -11.17
C VAL A 307 20.15 9.66 -10.13
N GLU A 308 20.30 9.17 -8.90
CA GLU A 308 20.95 9.95 -7.85
C GLU A 308 22.42 10.19 -8.22
N PRO A 309 22.90 11.45 -8.20
CA PRO A 309 24.31 11.74 -8.46
C PRO A 309 25.20 11.17 -7.35
N GLU A 310 26.47 10.92 -7.69
CA GLU A 310 27.46 10.46 -6.72
C GLU A 310 27.57 11.42 -5.54
N GLN A 311 27.57 10.87 -4.34
CA GLN A 311 27.75 11.64 -3.12
C GLN A 311 29.25 12.01 -2.95
N ILE A 312 29.55 13.27 -3.15
CA ILE A 312 30.94 13.80 -3.11
C ILE A 312 31.37 14.28 -1.74
N ALA A 313 30.46 14.41 -0.78
CA ALA A 313 30.74 14.89 0.58
C ALA A 313 29.77 14.29 1.60
N GLU A 314 30.18 14.26 2.86
CA GLU A 314 29.28 13.97 3.98
C GLU A 314 28.15 15.00 4.05
N ARG A 315 26.95 14.54 4.35
CA ARG A 315 25.75 15.38 4.54
C ARG A 315 25.30 15.23 5.98
N ILE A 316 25.27 16.33 6.72
CA ILE A 316 24.91 16.34 8.14
C ILE A 316 23.65 17.18 8.32
N VAL A 317 22.63 16.56 8.94
CA VAL A 317 21.40 17.23 9.38
C VAL A 317 21.39 17.26 10.91
N ARG A 318 21.12 18.42 11.50
CA ARG A 318 20.95 18.58 12.94
C ARG A 318 19.61 19.23 13.22
N LEU A 319 18.75 18.47 13.89
CA LEU A 319 17.40 18.91 14.27
C LEU A 319 17.39 19.22 15.77
N PRO A 320 17.23 20.48 16.19
CA PRO A 320 16.88 20.80 17.57
C PRO A 320 15.48 20.28 17.89
N ASP A 321 15.37 19.44 18.91
CA ASP A 321 14.11 18.84 19.30
C ASP A 321 14.11 18.58 20.82
N PRO A 322 13.01 18.85 21.56
CA PRO A 322 12.91 18.60 23.00
C PRO A 322 12.69 17.10 23.30
N SER A 323 13.45 16.23 22.66
CA SER A 323 13.37 14.78 22.81
C SER A 323 14.67 14.20 23.36
N GLN A 324 14.69 12.89 23.61
CA GLN A 324 15.92 12.14 23.83
C GLN A 324 16.83 12.27 22.61
N PRO A 325 18.16 12.36 22.78
CA PRO A 325 19.09 12.40 21.66
C PRO A 325 18.91 11.18 20.74
N LEU A 326 18.70 11.45 19.46
CA LEU A 326 18.59 10.43 18.40
C LEU A 326 19.74 10.61 17.43
N TYR A 327 20.30 9.51 16.96
CA TYR A 327 21.32 9.47 15.92
C TYR A 327 20.91 8.47 14.85
N ALA A 328 20.97 8.89 13.58
CA ALA A 328 20.76 8.04 12.42
C ALA A 328 21.91 8.26 11.43
N GLU A 329 22.38 7.20 10.82
CA GLU A 329 23.42 7.21 9.80
C GLU A 329 22.98 6.31 8.64
N GLY A 330 23.17 6.78 7.41
CA GLY A 330 22.79 6.06 6.20
C GLY A 330 23.91 6.10 5.15
N TYR A 331 24.04 5.01 4.41
CA TYR A 331 24.99 4.87 3.31
C TYR A 331 24.24 4.50 2.02
N LEU A 332 24.50 5.25 0.95
CA LEU A 332 23.98 4.88 -0.37
C LEU A 332 24.64 3.57 -0.82
N ARG A 333 23.83 2.67 -1.33
CA ARG A 333 24.25 1.34 -1.81
C ARG A 333 23.63 1.10 -3.18
N PRO A 334 24.23 0.21 -4.00
CA PRO A 334 23.56 -0.27 -5.21
C PRO A 334 22.18 -0.88 -4.92
N ALA A 335 21.30 -0.83 -5.90
CA ALA A 335 19.99 -1.47 -5.80
C ALA A 335 20.12 -2.98 -5.54
N ILE A 336 19.10 -3.60 -4.96
CA ILE A 336 19.07 -5.04 -4.65
C ILE A 336 19.21 -5.92 -5.92
N THR A 337 18.83 -5.36 -7.07
CA THR A 337 18.94 -6.01 -8.39
C THR A 337 20.32 -5.83 -9.04
N HIS A 338 21.22 -5.09 -8.39
CA HIS A 338 22.59 -4.90 -8.90
C HIS A 338 23.36 -6.25 -8.80
N PRO A 339 24.02 -6.70 -9.89
CA PRO A 339 24.78 -7.95 -9.92
C PRO A 339 25.96 -7.97 -8.94
#